data_107c394f86adc0afdfa9a3fab7c67715
#
_entry.id   107c394f86adc0afdfa9a3fab7c67715
#
_cell.length_a   1.000
_cell.length_b   1.000
_cell.length_c   1.000
_cell.angle_alpha   90.00
_cell.angle_beta   90.00
_cell.angle_gamma   90.00
#
_symmetry.space_group_name_H-M   'P 1'
#
loop_
_entity.id
_entity.type
_entity.pdbx_description
1 polymer ?
#
loop_
_entity_poly.entity_id
_entity_poly.type
_entity_poly.pdbx_seq_one_letter_code
_entity_poly.pdbx_strand_id
1 'polypeptide(L)'
;YTSFISFLVSFPICIYSFYQVNVFSIILNIFLIPYVSIIIFPLSLICFIIPKISIVLHFFINILESISLFISKYSIGITCFSKPSIYLIIIYYILIILFLYNYKNIYLFILLFFHKTYIYFDPTIKVSYLDVGQGDSIFIKYPHNKSNILIDTGGLLNSSYSVISNKTIPYLKSIGKEDHMLRVDDPVRSYTHD
;
A
#
# COMPACT_ATOMS: atom_id res chain seq x y z
N TYR A 1 6.12 22.21 2.38
CA TYR A 1 6.20 21.86 3.81
C TYR A 1 4.97 21.10 4.26
N THR A 2 3.74 21.61 4.01
CA THR A 2 2.48 20.98 4.46
C THR A 2 2.33 19.54 3.96
N SER A 3 2.55 19.27 2.68
CA SER A 3 2.44 17.91 2.10
C SER A 3 3.42 16.92 2.74
N PHE A 4 4.64 17.38 3.03
CA PHE A 4 5.67 16.57 3.68
C PHE A 4 5.31 16.26 5.14
N ILE A 5 4.86 17.26 5.90
CA ILE A 5 4.43 17.06 7.29
C ILE A 5 3.21 16.15 7.35
N SER A 6 2.20 16.37 6.49
CA SER A 6 1.02 15.52 6.42
C SER A 6 1.38 14.07 6.09
N PHE A 7 2.32 13.85 5.17
CA PHE A 7 2.85 12.53 4.86
C PHE A 7 3.51 11.89 6.08
N LEU A 8 4.41 12.60 6.79
CA LEU A 8 5.08 12.09 7.98
C LEU A 8 4.10 11.71 9.09
N VAL A 9 3.09 12.55 9.34
CA VAL A 9 2.11 12.30 10.40
C VAL A 9 1.20 11.12 10.05
N SER A 10 0.79 10.96 8.79
CA SER A 10 -0.04 9.84 8.36
C SER A 10 0.73 8.53 8.20
N PHE A 11 2.05 8.58 8.04
CA PHE A 11 2.91 7.44 7.72
C PHE A 11 2.76 6.25 8.70
N PRO A 12 2.84 6.41 10.05
CA PRO A 12 2.71 5.28 10.97
C PRO A 12 1.34 4.61 10.91
N ILE A 13 0.26 5.39 10.72
CA ILE A 13 -1.11 4.87 10.59
C ILE A 13 -1.26 4.13 9.25
N CYS A 14 -0.71 4.67 8.16
CA CYS A 14 -0.75 4.01 6.85
C CYS A 14 -0.04 2.65 6.88
N ILE A 15 1.14 2.56 7.50
CA ILE A 15 1.84 1.28 7.65
C ILE A 15 1.04 0.30 8.52
N TYR A 16 0.42 0.78 9.59
CA TYR A 16 -0.37 -0.08 10.47
C TYR A 16 -1.62 -0.63 9.80
N SER A 17 -2.33 0.20 9.01
CA SER A 17 -3.62 -0.14 8.42
C SER A 17 -3.51 -0.81 7.05
N PHE A 18 -2.54 -0.39 6.23
CA PHE A 18 -2.43 -0.82 4.83
C PHE A 18 -1.13 -1.59 4.53
N TYR A 19 -0.18 -1.63 5.47
CA TYR A 19 1.13 -2.30 5.33
C TYR A 19 1.98 -1.78 4.18
N GLN A 20 1.58 -0.68 3.59
CA GLN A 20 2.27 -0.06 2.47
C GLN A 20 2.14 1.47 2.52
N VAL A 21 3.10 2.14 1.93
CA VAL A 21 3.11 3.60 1.79
C VAL A 21 3.59 3.94 0.38
N ASN A 22 2.94 4.92 -0.23
CA ASN A 22 3.41 5.46 -1.50
C ASN A 22 4.28 6.70 -1.24
N VAL A 23 5.60 6.53 -1.32
CA VAL A 23 6.55 7.64 -1.10
C VAL A 23 6.42 8.69 -2.20
N PHE A 24 6.03 8.28 -3.41
CA PHE A 24 5.83 9.20 -4.53
C PHE A 24 4.64 10.15 -4.33
N SER A 25 3.74 9.84 -3.40
CA SER A 25 2.58 10.69 -3.07
C SER A 25 2.98 12.09 -2.61
N ILE A 26 4.17 12.27 -2.02
CA ILE A 26 4.67 13.59 -1.62
C ILE A 26 4.81 14.50 -2.85
N ILE A 27 5.43 13.97 -3.90
CA ILE A 27 5.64 14.70 -5.17
C ILE A 27 4.30 14.93 -5.86
N LEU A 28 3.46 13.90 -5.91
CA LEU A 28 2.13 14.00 -6.51
C LEU A 28 1.26 15.08 -5.85
N ASN A 29 1.28 15.15 -4.54
CA ASN A 29 0.48 16.12 -3.79
C ASN A 29 0.89 17.57 -4.07
N ILE A 30 2.14 17.82 -4.45
CA ILE A 30 2.59 19.16 -4.87
C ILE A 30 1.83 19.63 -6.11
N PHE A 31 1.48 18.72 -7.02
CA PHE A 31 0.76 19.02 -8.26
C PHE A 31 -0.75 18.84 -8.13
N LEU A 32 -1.19 17.74 -7.49
CA LEU A 32 -2.60 17.38 -7.42
C LEU A 32 -3.40 18.29 -6.48
N ILE A 33 -2.81 18.72 -5.36
CA ILE A 33 -3.52 19.62 -4.41
C ILE A 33 -3.83 20.97 -5.06
N PRO A 34 -2.91 21.70 -5.71
CA PRO A 34 -3.22 22.91 -6.43
C PRO A 34 -4.19 22.68 -7.59
N TYR A 35 -4.02 21.57 -8.33
CA TYR A 35 -4.91 21.24 -9.44
C TYR A 35 -6.37 21.09 -8.96
N VAL A 36 -6.60 20.35 -7.90
CA VAL A 36 -7.95 20.17 -7.34
C VAL A 36 -8.47 21.48 -6.76
N SER A 37 -7.65 22.21 -6.00
CA SER A 37 -8.09 23.42 -5.27
C SER A 37 -8.36 24.61 -6.21
N ILE A 38 -7.58 24.76 -7.29
CA ILE A 38 -7.67 25.94 -8.17
C ILE A 38 -8.57 25.66 -9.37
N ILE A 39 -8.62 24.43 -9.87
CA ILE A 39 -9.38 24.10 -11.09
C ILE A 39 -10.67 23.36 -10.75
N ILE A 40 -10.58 22.17 -10.13
CA ILE A 40 -11.75 21.30 -9.93
C ILE A 40 -12.72 21.90 -8.95
N PHE A 41 -12.25 22.38 -7.80
CA PHE A 41 -13.13 22.91 -6.75
C PHE A 41 -13.92 24.14 -7.19
N PRO A 42 -13.32 25.23 -7.74
CA PRO A 42 -14.10 26.36 -8.23
C PRO A 42 -15.04 25.97 -9.38
N LEU A 43 -14.58 25.12 -10.29
CA LEU A 43 -15.38 24.67 -11.42
C LEU A 43 -16.60 23.86 -10.96
N SER A 44 -16.46 23.06 -9.90
CA SER A 44 -17.58 22.32 -9.30
C SER A 44 -18.62 23.22 -8.69
N LEU A 45 -18.21 24.33 -8.04
CA LEU A 45 -19.15 25.36 -7.51
C LEU A 45 -19.88 26.06 -8.63
N ILE A 46 -19.20 26.42 -9.72
CA ILE A 46 -19.85 27.03 -10.89
C ILE A 46 -20.80 26.03 -11.56
N CYS A 47 -20.45 24.77 -11.64
CA CYS A 47 -21.29 23.72 -12.21
C CYS A 47 -22.59 23.52 -11.38
N PHE A 48 -22.55 23.74 -10.07
CA PHE A 48 -23.71 23.68 -9.22
C PHE A 48 -24.75 24.78 -9.60
N ILE A 49 -24.26 25.95 -10.03
CA ILE A 49 -25.13 27.07 -10.46
C ILE A 49 -25.52 26.89 -11.94
N ILE A 50 -24.59 26.48 -12.79
CA ILE A 50 -24.77 26.37 -14.25
C ILE A 50 -24.43 24.92 -14.68
N PRO A 51 -25.43 24.01 -14.67
CA PRO A 51 -25.17 22.58 -14.99
C PRO A 51 -24.58 22.32 -16.36
N LYS A 52 -24.74 23.21 -17.33
CA LYS A 52 -24.17 23.08 -18.69
C LYS A 52 -22.65 23.03 -18.71
N ILE A 53 -21.99 23.54 -17.68
CA ILE A 53 -20.50 23.53 -17.55
C ILE A 53 -19.98 22.17 -17.11
N SER A 54 -20.85 21.20 -16.76
CA SER A 54 -20.45 19.84 -16.34
C SER A 54 -19.51 19.14 -17.33
N ILE A 55 -19.64 19.42 -18.63
CA ILE A 55 -18.76 18.84 -19.66
C ILE A 55 -17.31 19.25 -19.44
N VAL A 56 -17.08 20.53 -19.09
CA VAL A 56 -15.73 21.04 -18.83
C VAL A 56 -15.19 20.45 -17.51
N LEU A 57 -16.03 20.34 -16.50
CA LEU A 57 -15.65 19.71 -15.23
C LEU A 57 -15.26 18.25 -15.43
N HIS A 58 -16.04 17.47 -16.19
CA HIS A 58 -15.73 16.09 -16.52
C HIS A 58 -14.39 15.93 -17.24
N PHE A 59 -14.07 16.84 -18.16
CA PHE A 59 -12.79 16.83 -18.84
C PHE A 59 -11.61 16.90 -17.84
N PHE A 60 -11.67 17.84 -16.89
CA PHE A 60 -10.61 17.98 -15.89
C PHE A 60 -10.58 16.81 -14.89
N ILE A 61 -11.74 16.26 -14.51
CA ILE A 61 -11.80 15.06 -13.67
C ILE A 61 -11.18 13.86 -14.40
N ASN A 62 -11.46 13.65 -15.68
CA ASN A 62 -10.88 12.54 -16.47
C ASN A 62 -9.35 12.63 -16.57
N ILE A 63 -8.79 13.85 -16.66
CA ILE A 63 -7.33 14.02 -16.61
C ILE A 63 -6.78 13.54 -15.26
N LEU A 64 -7.39 13.95 -14.14
CA LEU A 64 -6.98 13.54 -12.81
C LEU A 64 -7.06 12.01 -12.65
N GLU A 65 -8.16 11.43 -13.09
CA GLU A 65 -8.39 9.99 -13.04
C GLU A 65 -7.37 9.22 -13.88
N SER A 66 -7.10 9.68 -15.10
CA SER A 66 -6.10 9.07 -15.98
C SER A 66 -4.70 9.08 -15.37
N ILE A 67 -4.30 10.19 -14.75
CA ILE A 67 -3.02 10.29 -14.04
C ILE A 67 -2.99 9.31 -12.86
N SER A 68 -4.06 9.26 -12.08
CA SER A 68 -4.16 8.37 -10.91
C SER A 68 -4.13 6.90 -11.31
N LEU A 69 -4.84 6.51 -12.37
CA LEU A 69 -4.84 5.16 -12.90
C LEU A 69 -3.47 4.76 -13.46
N PHE A 70 -2.80 5.67 -14.18
CA PHE A 70 -1.46 5.43 -14.69
C PHE A 70 -0.47 5.13 -13.55
N ILE A 71 -0.48 5.94 -12.50
CA ILE A 71 0.41 5.76 -11.34
C ILE A 71 0.09 4.46 -10.60
N SER A 72 -1.19 4.17 -10.40
CA SER A 72 -1.65 2.93 -9.77
C SER A 72 -1.24 1.69 -10.55
N LYS A 73 -1.39 1.71 -11.88
CA LYS A 73 -1.05 0.58 -12.75
C LYS A 73 0.43 0.18 -12.67
N TYR A 74 1.32 1.14 -12.56
CA TYR A 74 2.76 0.88 -12.48
C TYR A 74 3.28 0.74 -11.05
N SER A 75 2.40 0.83 -10.04
CA SER A 75 2.76 0.75 -8.61
C SER A 75 3.94 1.65 -8.21
N ILE A 76 4.06 2.83 -8.87
CA ILE A 76 5.20 3.72 -8.73
C ILE A 76 5.32 4.23 -7.30
N GLY A 77 6.46 3.96 -6.67
CA GLY A 77 6.78 4.45 -5.32
C GLY A 77 6.08 3.74 -4.17
N ILE A 78 5.35 2.64 -4.42
CA ILE A 78 4.76 1.83 -3.36
C ILE A 78 5.87 1.04 -2.67
N THR A 79 5.91 1.17 -1.35
CA THR A 79 6.86 0.45 -0.49
C THR A 79 6.09 -0.26 0.60
N CYS A 80 6.25 -1.60 0.67
CA CYS A 80 5.64 -2.41 1.71
C CYS A 80 6.50 -2.45 2.97
N PHE A 81 5.85 -2.42 4.13
CA PHE A 81 6.45 -2.54 5.44
C PHE A 81 5.75 -3.67 6.20
N SER A 82 6.48 -4.35 7.09
CA SER A 82 5.83 -5.28 8.01
C SER A 82 4.91 -4.54 8.97
N LYS A 83 3.88 -5.25 9.47
CA LYS A 83 2.96 -4.69 10.46
C LYS A 83 3.72 -4.24 11.71
N PRO A 84 3.71 -2.95 12.05
CA PRO A 84 4.36 -2.47 13.27
C PRO A 84 3.57 -2.89 14.50
N SER A 85 4.28 -3.12 15.62
CA SER A 85 3.63 -3.21 16.92
C SER A 85 3.14 -1.83 17.36
N ILE A 86 2.17 -1.80 18.28
CA ILE A 86 1.65 -0.53 18.82
C ILE A 86 2.76 0.31 19.48
N TYR A 87 3.70 -0.34 20.15
CA TYR A 87 4.85 0.33 20.76
C TYR A 87 5.74 1.02 19.73
N LEU A 88 5.93 0.39 18.58
CA LEU A 88 6.71 0.95 17.49
C LEU A 88 6.02 2.17 16.86
N ILE A 89 4.69 2.17 16.79
CA ILE A 89 3.90 3.34 16.36
C ILE A 89 4.10 4.51 17.31
N ILE A 90 4.07 4.28 18.61
CA ILE A 90 4.31 5.31 19.63
C ILE A 90 5.72 5.89 19.45
N ILE A 91 6.73 5.04 19.25
CA ILE A 91 8.11 5.48 18.98
C ILE A 91 8.17 6.33 17.71
N TYR A 92 7.48 5.94 16.63
CA TYR A 92 7.40 6.74 15.41
C TYR A 92 6.86 8.14 15.68
N TYR A 93 5.76 8.28 16.43
CA TYR A 93 5.20 9.60 16.73
C TYR A 93 6.12 10.45 17.61
N ILE A 94 6.77 9.85 18.59
CA ILE A 94 7.78 10.55 19.42
C ILE A 94 8.92 11.07 18.51
N LEU A 95 9.44 10.24 17.62
CA LEU A 95 10.53 10.64 16.72
C LEU A 95 10.08 11.65 15.66
N ILE A 96 8.83 11.59 15.19
CA ILE A 96 8.26 12.62 14.29
C ILE A 96 8.21 13.97 15.01
N ILE A 97 7.73 14.01 16.25
CA ILE A 97 7.69 15.25 17.05
C ILE A 97 9.10 15.80 17.26
N LEU A 98 10.07 14.95 17.62
CA LEU A 98 11.46 15.35 17.78
C LEU A 98 12.07 15.83 16.46
N PHE A 99 11.73 15.23 15.34
CA PHE A 99 12.17 15.67 14.00
C PHE A 99 11.57 17.02 13.63
N LEU A 100 10.31 17.27 13.92
CA LEU A 100 9.66 18.55 13.66
C LEU A 100 10.20 19.67 14.55
N TYR A 101 10.61 19.34 15.79
CA TYR A 101 11.26 20.30 16.68
C TYR A 101 12.70 20.58 16.26
N ASN A 102 13.45 19.54 15.84
CA ASN A 102 14.81 19.65 15.36
C ASN A 102 15.00 18.76 14.11
N TYR A 103 14.95 19.35 12.93
CA TYR A 103 15.05 18.65 11.63
C TYR A 103 16.44 17.98 11.39
N LYS A 104 17.46 18.26 12.22
CA LYS A 104 18.75 17.54 12.19
C LYS A 104 18.67 16.15 12.84
N ASN A 105 17.55 15.82 13.46
CA ASN A 105 17.37 14.54 14.13
C ASN A 105 17.20 13.41 13.12
N ILE A 106 18.25 12.60 12.94
CA ILE A 106 18.28 11.50 11.96
C ILE A 106 17.60 10.20 12.48
N TYR A 107 17.26 10.13 13.77
CA TYR A 107 16.77 8.89 14.39
C TYR A 107 15.49 8.35 13.75
N LEU A 108 14.64 9.21 13.22
CA LEU A 108 13.44 8.80 12.47
C LEU A 108 13.80 7.96 11.23
N PHE A 109 14.81 8.40 10.46
CA PHE A 109 15.25 7.70 9.27
C PHE A 109 15.97 6.39 9.60
N ILE A 110 16.72 6.37 10.70
CA ILE A 110 17.34 5.15 11.23
C ILE A 110 16.26 4.13 11.60
N LEU A 111 15.22 4.55 12.31
CA LEU A 111 14.09 3.68 12.67
C LEU A 111 13.39 3.13 11.42
N LEU A 112 13.12 3.97 10.42
CA LEU A 112 12.53 3.57 9.14
C LEU A 112 13.38 2.51 8.43
N PHE A 113 14.68 2.72 8.37
CA PHE A 113 15.62 1.79 7.77
C PHE A 113 15.60 0.44 8.49
N PHE A 114 15.69 0.43 9.83
CA PHE A 114 15.63 -0.79 10.63
C PHE A 114 14.29 -1.49 10.48
N HIS A 115 13.18 -0.77 10.49
CA HIS A 115 11.85 -1.36 10.32
C HIS A 115 11.70 -2.03 8.92
N LYS A 116 12.20 -1.39 7.87
CA LYS A 116 12.17 -1.96 6.51
C LYS A 116 13.07 -3.21 6.40
N THR A 117 14.23 -3.19 7.05
CA THR A 117 15.24 -4.26 6.93
C THR A 117 15.06 -5.39 7.94
N TYR A 118 14.28 -5.18 9.01
CA TYR A 118 14.06 -6.17 10.07
C TYR A 118 13.69 -7.56 9.55
N ILE A 119 12.90 -7.65 8.49
CA ILE A 119 12.44 -8.92 7.91
C ILE A 119 13.60 -9.78 7.40
N TYR A 120 14.67 -9.16 6.93
CA TYR A 120 15.84 -9.86 6.39
C TYR A 120 16.74 -10.45 7.48
N PHE A 121 16.56 -10.04 8.73
CA PHE A 121 17.30 -10.58 9.88
C PHE A 121 16.63 -11.79 10.53
N ASP A 122 15.40 -12.14 10.14
CA ASP A 122 14.66 -13.28 10.68
C ASP A 122 15.20 -14.60 10.06
N PRO A 123 15.92 -15.46 10.84
CA PRO A 123 16.51 -16.70 10.34
C PRO A 123 15.52 -17.87 10.33
N THR A 124 14.27 -17.65 10.76
CA THR A 124 13.30 -18.71 10.96
C THR A 124 12.50 -19.02 9.69
N ILE A 125 12.21 -20.33 9.49
CA ILE A 125 11.18 -20.76 8.54
C ILE A 125 9.83 -20.58 9.23
N LYS A 126 8.88 -19.93 8.55
CA LYS A 126 7.51 -19.79 9.05
C LYS A 126 6.54 -20.41 8.05
N VAL A 127 5.71 -21.31 8.54
CA VAL A 127 4.59 -21.88 7.81
C VAL A 127 3.31 -21.30 8.37
N SER A 128 2.50 -20.69 7.53
CA SER A 128 1.24 -20.05 7.91
C SER A 128 0.11 -20.63 7.10
N TYR A 129 -0.92 -21.12 7.80
CA TYR A 129 -2.17 -21.54 7.19
C TYR A 129 -3.09 -20.32 7.14
N LEU A 130 -3.51 -19.97 5.93
CA LEU A 130 -4.36 -18.80 5.71
C LEU A 130 -5.83 -19.20 5.78
N ASP A 131 -6.62 -18.48 6.57
CA ASP A 131 -8.07 -18.66 6.61
C ASP A 131 -8.69 -18.04 5.35
N VAL A 132 -8.81 -18.83 4.31
CA VAL A 132 -9.38 -18.45 3.02
C VAL A 132 -10.87 -18.77 2.89
N GLY A 133 -11.46 -19.38 3.93
CA GLY A 133 -12.88 -19.76 4.00
C GLY A 133 -13.14 -21.12 3.39
N GLN A 134 -13.09 -21.27 2.07
CA GLN A 134 -13.17 -22.56 1.40
C GLN A 134 -11.85 -22.89 0.69
N GLY A 135 -11.42 -24.14 0.83
CA GLY A 135 -10.11 -24.61 0.37
C GLY A 135 -9.00 -24.34 1.37
N ASP A 136 -7.80 -24.74 1.02
CA ASP A 136 -6.59 -24.60 1.81
C ASP A 136 -5.67 -23.56 1.16
N SER A 137 -4.93 -22.81 1.98
CA SER A 137 -3.88 -21.93 1.50
C SER A 137 -2.76 -21.91 2.50
N ILE A 138 -1.56 -22.26 2.04
CA ILE A 138 -0.38 -22.39 2.89
C ILE A 138 0.70 -21.45 2.38
N PHE A 139 1.16 -20.58 3.26
CA PHE A 139 2.29 -19.69 2.97
C PHE A 139 3.53 -20.14 3.73
N ILE A 140 4.63 -20.36 3.01
CA ILE A 140 5.93 -20.75 3.56
C ILE A 140 6.92 -19.60 3.33
N LYS A 141 7.37 -19.00 4.42
CA LYS A 141 8.45 -18.00 4.42
C LYS A 141 9.78 -18.68 4.74
N TYR A 142 10.76 -18.51 3.87
CA TYR A 142 12.14 -18.98 4.13
C TYR A 142 12.96 -17.95 4.92
N PRO A 143 14.07 -18.39 5.54
CA PRO A 143 14.96 -17.52 6.31
C PRO A 143 15.45 -16.33 5.49
N HIS A 144 15.71 -15.21 6.19
CA HIS A 144 16.26 -14.00 5.59
C HIS A 144 15.46 -13.47 4.40
N ASN A 145 14.20 -13.83 4.33
CA ASN A 145 13.30 -13.38 3.24
C ASN A 145 13.79 -13.79 1.82
N LYS A 146 14.64 -14.82 1.69
CA LYS A 146 15.25 -15.21 0.42
C LYS A 146 14.27 -15.73 -0.62
N SER A 147 13.29 -16.51 -0.19
CA SER A 147 12.23 -17.05 -1.04
C SER A 147 10.94 -17.23 -0.25
N ASN A 148 9.83 -17.34 -0.95
CA ASN A 148 8.53 -17.60 -0.34
C ASN A 148 7.71 -18.41 -1.31
N ILE A 149 6.93 -19.33 -0.78
CA ILE A 149 6.05 -20.20 -1.55
C ILE A 149 4.64 -19.99 -1.01
N LEU A 150 3.71 -19.78 -1.90
CA LEU A 150 2.28 -19.83 -1.63
C LEU A 150 1.75 -21.07 -2.34
N ILE A 151 1.24 -22.01 -1.55
CA ILE A 151 0.64 -23.25 -2.03
C ILE A 151 -0.86 -23.07 -1.94
N ASP A 152 -1.53 -23.13 -3.07
CA ASP A 152 -2.94 -22.87 -3.24
C ASP A 152 -3.39 -21.49 -2.71
N THR A 153 -4.38 -20.94 -3.29
CA THR A 153 -4.92 -19.64 -2.89
C THR A 153 -6.31 -19.76 -2.26
N GLY A 154 -6.90 -20.96 -2.33
CA GLY A 154 -8.27 -21.21 -1.91
C GLY A 154 -9.29 -20.40 -2.71
N GLY A 155 -10.55 -20.55 -2.38
CA GLY A 155 -11.64 -19.74 -2.93
C GLY A 155 -12.62 -20.49 -3.80
N LEU A 156 -13.77 -19.84 -4.06
CA LEU A 156 -14.86 -20.36 -4.90
C LEU A 156 -14.67 -19.91 -6.35
N LEU A 157 -14.77 -20.87 -7.29
CA LEU A 157 -14.67 -20.62 -8.74
C LEU A 157 -15.71 -19.61 -9.29
N ASN A 158 -16.82 -19.38 -8.58
CA ASN A 158 -17.95 -18.55 -9.04
C ASN A 158 -18.31 -17.39 -8.10
N SER A 159 -17.43 -16.97 -7.20
CA SER A 159 -17.73 -15.85 -6.31
C SER A 159 -17.19 -14.54 -6.87
N SER A 160 -17.99 -13.48 -6.79
CA SER A 160 -17.51 -12.08 -6.99
C SER A 160 -16.49 -11.64 -5.92
N TYR A 161 -16.31 -12.45 -4.88
CA TYR A 161 -15.39 -12.22 -3.78
C TYR A 161 -14.04 -12.88 -4.08
N SER A 162 -13.05 -12.08 -4.40
CA SER A 162 -11.68 -12.56 -4.57
C SER A 162 -11.02 -12.75 -3.21
N VAL A 163 -10.83 -14.00 -2.80
CA VAL A 163 -10.10 -14.36 -1.57
C VAL A 163 -8.66 -13.86 -1.61
N ILE A 164 -8.04 -13.93 -2.78
CA ILE A 164 -6.67 -13.46 -3.00
C ILE A 164 -6.54 -11.97 -2.64
N SER A 165 -7.42 -11.13 -3.21
CA SER A 165 -7.33 -9.68 -2.98
C SER A 165 -7.72 -9.26 -1.57
N ASN A 166 -8.67 -9.97 -0.93
CA ASN A 166 -9.23 -9.55 0.34
C ASN A 166 -8.55 -10.16 1.58
N LYS A 167 -7.93 -11.34 1.45
CA LYS A 167 -7.28 -12.03 2.57
C LYS A 167 -5.79 -12.28 2.33
N THR A 168 -5.43 -12.91 1.21
CA THR A 168 -4.06 -13.34 0.93
C THR A 168 -3.11 -12.15 0.74
N ILE A 169 -3.44 -11.20 -0.14
CA ILE A 169 -2.60 -10.02 -0.39
C ILE A 169 -2.40 -9.16 0.87
N PRO A 170 -3.45 -8.80 1.66
CA PRO A 170 -3.25 -8.07 2.90
C PRO A 170 -2.35 -8.78 3.91
N TYR A 171 -2.49 -10.12 4.02
CA TYR A 171 -1.60 -10.90 4.88
C TYR A 171 -0.15 -10.80 4.42
N LEU A 172 0.12 -10.97 3.13
CA LEU A 172 1.47 -10.90 2.56
C LEU A 172 2.08 -9.51 2.75
N LYS A 173 1.30 -8.46 2.55
CA LYS A 173 1.73 -7.08 2.84
C LYS A 173 2.04 -6.89 4.33
N SER A 174 1.26 -7.49 5.23
CA SER A 174 1.48 -7.38 6.69
C SER A 174 2.82 -7.97 7.13
N ILE A 175 3.39 -8.90 6.38
CA ILE A 175 4.72 -9.45 6.60
C ILE A 175 5.80 -8.77 5.74
N GLY A 176 5.47 -7.64 5.10
CA GLY A 176 6.37 -6.80 4.32
C GLY A 176 6.75 -7.36 2.95
N LYS A 177 5.84 -8.10 2.32
CA LYS A 177 6.04 -8.63 0.96
C LYS A 177 5.40 -7.76 -0.09
N GLU A 178 6.09 -7.61 -1.21
CA GLU A 178 5.55 -6.99 -2.41
C GLU A 178 4.92 -8.06 -3.31
N ASP A 179 3.82 -7.75 -3.97
CA ASP A 179 2.99 -8.71 -4.70
C ASP A 179 3.76 -9.46 -5.82
N HIS A 180 4.75 -8.82 -6.43
CA HIS A 180 5.56 -9.38 -7.52
C HIS A 180 6.62 -10.41 -7.06
N MET A 181 6.84 -10.56 -5.75
CA MET A 181 7.82 -11.51 -5.20
C MET A 181 7.22 -12.90 -4.92
N LEU A 182 5.98 -13.14 -5.32
CA LEU A 182 5.28 -14.38 -5.03
C LEU A 182 5.37 -15.36 -6.19
N ARG A 183 5.87 -16.54 -5.91
CA ARG A 183 5.65 -17.71 -6.74
C ARG A 183 4.37 -18.40 -6.26
N VAL A 184 3.34 -18.40 -7.10
CA VAL A 184 2.09 -19.11 -6.83
C VAL A 184 2.18 -20.45 -7.56
N ASP A 185 2.32 -21.52 -6.81
CA ASP A 185 2.18 -22.88 -7.33
C ASP A 185 0.72 -23.28 -7.11
N ASP A 186 -0.12 -23.08 -8.13
CA ASP A 186 -1.54 -23.43 -8.14
C ASP A 186 -1.71 -24.80 -8.78
N PRO A 187 -2.04 -25.87 -8.02
CA PRO A 187 -2.22 -27.21 -8.58
C PRO A 187 -3.45 -27.33 -9.49
N VAL A 188 -4.41 -26.39 -9.40
CA VAL A 188 -5.65 -26.46 -10.20
C VAL A 188 -5.42 -26.09 -11.67
N ARG A 189 -4.37 -25.31 -12.00
CA ARG A 189 -4.06 -24.97 -13.40
C ARG A 189 -3.46 -26.11 -14.22
N SER A 190 -3.03 -27.22 -13.59
CA SER A 190 -2.46 -28.36 -14.30
C SER A 190 -3.49 -29.32 -14.90
N TYR A 191 -4.79 -29.15 -14.61
CA TYR A 191 -5.86 -30.06 -15.06
C TYR A 191 -6.79 -29.51 -16.15
N THR A 192 -6.53 -28.34 -16.69
CA THR A 192 -7.39 -27.74 -17.74
C THR A 192 -6.70 -27.60 -19.09
N HIS A 193 -5.69 -28.41 -19.38
CA HIS A 193 -5.13 -28.58 -20.71
C HIS A 193 -5.16 -30.06 -21.08
N ASP A 194 -6.34 -30.52 -21.50
CA ASP A 194 -6.57 -31.58 -22.48
C ASP A 194 -7.82 -31.21 -23.30
#